data_135479e9134dbe2983838e6d30622e40
#
_entry.id   135479e9134dbe2983838e6d30622e40
#
_cell.length_a   1.000
_cell.length_b   1.000
_cell.length_c   1.000
_cell.angle_alpha   90.00
_cell.angle_beta   90.00
_cell.angle_gamma   90.00
#
_symmetry.space_group_name_H-M   'P 1'
#
loop_
_entity.id
_entity.type
_entity.pdbx_description
1 polymer ?
#
loop_
_entity_poly.entity_id
_entity_poly.type
_entity_poly.pdbx_seq_one_letter_code
_entity_poly.pdbx_strand_id
1 'polypeptide(L)'
;MHDEKVDRTTDGNGYIYDLTYAELCKLDCSYPDKFAGKFGRLQIPTLREYLEWMAEEEDLITNIELKNSVYYYGGMEEKVIDMICEYGLEDRIILSSFNNASIVLCRQNDETIAGGFLVEKYVDNAGVYARTCDVQYYHPNLEYLKEEHVRSCSQNELNVERLIVT
;
A
#
# COMPACT_ATOMS: atom_id res chain seq x y z
N MET A 1 2.33 -7.24 -6.40
CA MET A 1 1.36 -8.36 -6.31
C MET A 1 0.34 -8.02 -5.26
N HIS A 2 -0.94 -8.27 -5.51
CA HIS A 2 -2.03 -7.84 -4.61
C HIS A 2 -2.33 -8.88 -3.51
N ASP A 3 -2.40 -10.16 -3.86
CA ASP A 3 -2.86 -11.22 -2.96
C ASP A 3 -1.70 -11.75 -2.10
N GLU A 4 -2.02 -12.41 -0.98
CA GLU A 4 -1.03 -13.10 -0.14
C GLU A 4 -0.43 -14.32 -0.83
N LYS A 5 -1.13 -14.86 -1.85
CA LYS A 5 -0.67 -15.99 -2.67
C LYS A 5 -0.30 -15.54 -4.08
N VAL A 6 0.62 -16.26 -4.68
CA VAL A 6 1.05 -16.02 -6.07
C VAL A 6 0.10 -16.65 -7.11
N ASP A 7 -0.80 -17.53 -6.70
CA ASP A 7 -1.60 -18.43 -7.55
C ASP A 7 -2.42 -17.72 -8.63
N ARG A 8 -3.07 -16.57 -8.30
CA ARG A 8 -4.01 -15.93 -9.21
C ARG A 8 -3.35 -15.24 -10.40
N THR A 9 -2.18 -14.70 -10.21
CA THR A 9 -1.54 -13.79 -11.19
C THR A 9 -0.23 -14.31 -11.76
N THR A 10 0.20 -15.51 -11.32
CA THR A 10 1.44 -16.15 -11.79
C THR A 10 1.20 -17.59 -12.22
N ASP A 11 2.22 -18.21 -12.77
CA ASP A 11 2.30 -19.65 -13.06
C ASP A 11 2.72 -20.51 -11.86
N GLY A 12 2.92 -19.89 -10.68
CA GLY A 12 3.29 -20.56 -9.44
C GLY A 12 2.11 -20.75 -8.50
N ASN A 13 2.41 -21.31 -7.32
CA ASN A 13 1.42 -21.50 -6.28
C ASN A 13 2.06 -21.34 -4.87
N GLY A 14 1.24 -20.94 -3.88
CA GLY A 14 1.65 -20.79 -2.48
C GLY A 14 1.68 -19.34 -1.98
N TYR A 15 2.06 -19.19 -0.73
CA TYR A 15 2.11 -17.88 -0.10
C TYR A 15 3.41 -17.14 -0.40
N ILE A 16 3.34 -15.85 -0.66
CA ILE A 16 4.51 -14.97 -0.84
C ILE A 16 5.43 -15.05 0.37
N TYR A 17 4.86 -15.13 1.57
CA TYR A 17 5.59 -15.24 2.83
C TYR A 17 6.54 -16.44 2.90
N ASP A 18 6.18 -17.54 2.24
CA ASP A 18 6.96 -18.80 2.22
C ASP A 18 8.03 -18.83 1.11
N LEU A 19 8.04 -17.85 0.21
CA LEU A 19 8.92 -17.81 -0.95
C LEU A 19 10.07 -16.82 -0.75
N THR A 20 11.26 -17.23 -1.14
CA THR A 20 12.39 -16.30 -1.25
C THR A 20 12.27 -15.41 -2.48
N TYR A 21 12.95 -14.26 -2.48
CA TYR A 21 12.99 -13.37 -3.65
C TYR A 21 13.49 -14.11 -4.92
N ALA A 22 14.49 -14.99 -4.78
CA ALA A 22 15.00 -15.78 -5.90
C ALA A 22 13.97 -16.77 -6.48
N GLU A 23 13.02 -17.24 -5.67
CA GLU A 23 11.90 -18.07 -6.12
C GLU A 23 10.83 -17.23 -6.77
N LEU A 24 10.50 -16.06 -6.21
CA LEU A 24 9.56 -15.10 -6.81
C LEU A 24 10.01 -14.64 -8.20
N CYS A 25 11.31 -14.40 -8.41
CA CYS A 25 11.87 -14.03 -9.71
C CYS A 25 11.74 -15.12 -10.79
N LYS A 26 11.47 -16.37 -10.41
CA LYS A 26 11.24 -17.47 -11.36
C LYS A 26 9.81 -17.56 -11.87
N LEU A 27 8.89 -16.84 -11.26
CA LEU A 27 7.47 -16.87 -11.62
C LEU A 27 7.22 -16.03 -12.88
N ASP A 28 6.27 -16.47 -13.68
CA ASP A 28 5.68 -15.66 -14.74
C ASP A 28 4.47 -14.90 -14.18
N CYS A 29 4.61 -13.60 -14.06
CA CYS A 29 3.60 -12.69 -13.51
C CYS A 29 2.74 -12.02 -14.58
N SER A 30 2.70 -12.57 -15.80
CA SER A 30 1.91 -12.06 -16.91
C SER A 30 0.41 -12.36 -16.79
N TYR A 31 -0.02 -12.97 -15.68
CA TYR A 31 -1.38 -13.46 -15.48
C TYR A 31 -1.78 -14.45 -16.57
N PRO A 32 -1.02 -15.57 -16.72
CA PRO A 32 -1.11 -16.46 -17.87
C PRO A 32 -2.50 -17.04 -18.07
N ASP A 33 -3.22 -17.40 -17.03
CA ASP A 33 -4.58 -17.94 -17.10
C ASP A 33 -5.59 -16.95 -17.68
N LYS A 34 -5.42 -15.66 -17.43
CA LYS A 34 -6.31 -14.61 -17.91
C LYS A 34 -5.95 -14.11 -19.31
N PHE A 35 -4.67 -13.99 -19.60
CA PHE A 35 -4.20 -13.35 -20.83
C PHE A 35 -3.54 -14.31 -21.83
N ALA A 36 -3.51 -15.62 -21.53
CA ALA A 36 -3.05 -16.69 -22.44
C ALA A 36 -1.72 -16.36 -23.16
N GLY A 37 -0.75 -15.85 -22.43
CA GLY A 37 0.59 -15.53 -22.95
C GLY A 37 0.68 -14.27 -23.81
N LYS A 38 -0.37 -13.44 -23.88
CA LYS A 38 -0.42 -12.22 -24.72
C LYS A 38 0.75 -11.26 -24.47
N PHE A 39 1.24 -11.17 -23.24
CA PHE A 39 2.26 -10.21 -22.84
C PHE A 39 3.66 -10.82 -22.73
N GLY A 40 3.82 -12.12 -23.04
CA GLY A 40 5.05 -12.84 -22.75
C GLY A 40 5.29 -12.98 -21.25
N ARG A 41 6.47 -13.42 -20.87
CA ARG A 41 6.84 -13.59 -19.45
C ARG A 41 7.15 -12.25 -18.81
N LEU A 42 6.53 -11.97 -17.66
CA LEU A 42 6.76 -10.78 -16.85
C LEU A 42 7.27 -11.18 -15.47
N GLN A 43 8.15 -10.36 -14.88
CA GLN A 43 8.61 -10.50 -13.50
C GLN A 43 7.87 -9.54 -12.57
N ILE A 44 7.84 -9.87 -11.28
CA ILE A 44 7.35 -8.96 -10.24
C ILE A 44 8.39 -7.84 -10.08
N PRO A 45 8.03 -6.56 -10.28
CA PRO A 45 8.95 -5.47 -10.00
C PRO A 45 9.20 -5.36 -8.48
N THR A 46 10.42 -5.01 -8.12
CA THR A 46 10.76 -4.64 -6.74
C THR A 46 10.29 -3.23 -6.42
N LEU A 47 10.17 -2.91 -5.13
CA LEU A 47 9.91 -1.54 -4.71
C LEU A 47 11.00 -0.58 -5.21
N ARG A 48 12.28 -1.01 -5.18
CA ARG A 48 13.40 -0.21 -5.68
C ARG A 48 13.24 0.16 -7.16
N GLU A 49 12.96 -0.81 -8.03
CA GLU A 49 12.72 -0.56 -9.45
C GLU A 49 11.55 0.39 -9.68
N TYR A 50 10.51 0.29 -8.85
CA TYR A 50 9.37 1.20 -8.90
C TYR A 50 9.75 2.63 -8.49
N LEU A 51 10.51 2.79 -7.40
CA LEU A 51 10.94 4.10 -6.93
C LEU A 51 11.94 4.76 -7.88
N GLU A 52 12.83 3.99 -8.51
CA GLU A 52 13.71 4.47 -9.58
C GLU A 52 12.92 5.07 -10.73
N TRP A 53 11.91 4.34 -11.24
CA TRP A 53 11.03 4.83 -12.29
C TRP A 53 10.24 6.07 -11.81
N MET A 54 9.70 6.06 -10.61
CA MET A 54 8.93 7.18 -10.06
C MET A 54 9.78 8.45 -9.90
N ALA A 55 11.07 8.32 -9.62
CA ALA A 55 11.97 9.45 -9.50
C ALA A 55 12.18 10.20 -10.83
N GLU A 56 11.95 9.53 -11.96
CA GLU A 56 12.00 10.12 -13.31
C GLU A 56 10.71 10.87 -13.68
N GLU A 57 9.60 10.62 -12.98
CA GLU A 57 8.28 11.21 -13.23
C GLU A 57 8.05 12.40 -12.28
N GLU A 58 7.92 13.63 -12.81
CA GLU A 58 7.90 14.85 -11.98
C GLU A 58 6.58 15.08 -11.22
N ASP A 59 5.44 14.73 -11.79
CA ASP A 59 4.10 15.10 -11.28
C ASP A 59 3.33 13.94 -10.61
N LEU A 60 3.98 12.77 -10.44
CA LEU A 60 3.30 11.58 -9.94
C LEU A 60 3.28 11.55 -8.41
N ILE A 61 2.10 11.37 -7.84
CA ILE A 61 1.88 11.02 -6.42
C ILE A 61 1.43 9.57 -6.37
N THR A 62 2.00 8.78 -5.48
CA THR A 62 1.69 7.35 -5.36
C THR A 62 1.27 6.97 -3.95
N ASN A 63 0.20 6.18 -3.87
CA ASN A 63 -0.17 5.48 -2.66
C ASN A 63 0.41 4.07 -2.68
N ILE A 64 1.33 3.77 -1.75
CA ILE A 64 1.95 2.46 -1.57
C ILE A 64 1.28 1.76 -0.40
N GLU A 65 0.60 0.64 -0.68
CA GLU A 65 -0.02 -0.19 0.34
C GLU A 65 0.97 -1.18 0.94
N LEU A 66 1.16 -1.13 2.26
CA LEU A 66 1.91 -2.12 3.03
C LEU A 66 1.01 -3.33 3.35
N LYS A 67 1.25 -4.45 2.66
CA LYS A 67 0.49 -5.70 2.81
C LYS A 67 1.02 -6.54 3.99
N ASN A 68 0.81 -6.06 5.22
CA ASN A 68 1.28 -6.69 6.46
C ASN A 68 0.18 -6.90 7.52
N SER A 69 -1.09 -6.88 7.09
CA SER A 69 -2.25 -7.11 7.97
C SER A 69 -2.51 -8.60 8.24
N VAL A 70 -2.07 -9.51 7.34
CA VAL A 70 -2.23 -10.97 7.48
C VAL A 70 -0.93 -11.60 7.98
N TYR A 71 0.20 -11.25 7.36
CA TYR A 71 1.53 -11.70 7.76
C TYR A 71 2.38 -10.51 8.17
N TYR A 72 3.03 -10.61 9.32
CA TYR A 72 3.95 -9.58 9.78
C TYR A 72 5.34 -9.77 9.16
N TYR A 73 5.85 -8.71 8.56
CA TYR A 73 7.20 -8.67 7.97
C TYR A 73 8.07 -7.72 8.81
N GLY A 74 8.86 -8.29 9.72
CA GLY A 74 9.68 -7.50 10.65
C GLY A 74 10.62 -6.52 9.96
N GLY A 75 10.53 -5.23 10.33
CA GLY A 75 11.35 -4.14 9.79
C GLY A 75 10.99 -3.74 8.35
N MET A 76 9.77 -4.06 7.88
CA MET A 76 9.31 -3.65 6.55
C MET A 76 9.13 -2.15 6.48
N GLU A 77 8.53 -1.55 7.50
CA GLU A 77 8.24 -0.12 7.59
C GLU A 77 9.54 0.70 7.47
N GLU A 78 10.55 0.39 8.27
CA GLU A 78 11.86 1.06 8.24
C GLU A 78 12.51 0.94 6.86
N LYS A 79 12.56 -0.27 6.28
CA LYS A 79 13.16 -0.50 4.96
C LYS A 79 12.46 0.24 3.83
N VAL A 80 11.12 0.35 3.90
CA VAL A 80 10.34 1.08 2.90
C VAL A 80 10.63 2.57 3.01
N ILE A 81 10.66 3.12 4.23
CA ILE A 81 10.98 4.52 4.50
C ILE A 81 12.40 4.85 4.03
N ASP A 82 13.40 4.04 4.42
CA ASP A 82 14.79 4.23 3.99
C ASP A 82 14.92 4.30 2.46
N MET A 83 14.21 3.42 1.73
CA MET A 83 14.22 3.46 0.27
C MET A 83 13.52 4.70 -0.28
N ILE A 84 12.42 5.15 0.29
CA ILE A 84 11.73 6.38 -0.15
C ILE A 84 12.66 7.58 0.02
N CYS A 85 13.32 7.71 1.18
CA CYS A 85 14.28 8.78 1.48
C CYS A 85 15.52 8.72 0.56
N GLU A 86 16.00 7.51 0.22
CA GLU A 86 17.12 7.33 -0.72
C GLU A 86 16.84 7.98 -2.10
N TYR A 87 15.57 7.99 -2.54
CA TYR A 87 15.14 8.59 -3.81
C TYR A 87 14.57 10.01 -3.68
N GLY A 88 14.46 10.57 -2.48
CA GLY A 88 13.91 11.91 -2.21
C GLY A 88 12.44 12.03 -2.61
N LEU A 89 11.62 11.03 -2.30
CA LEU A 89 10.22 10.91 -2.72
C LEU A 89 9.21 11.10 -1.58
N GLU A 90 9.65 11.60 -0.42
CA GLU A 90 8.87 11.68 0.83
C GLU A 90 7.57 12.48 0.63
N ASP A 91 7.59 13.55 -0.13
CA ASP A 91 6.46 14.45 -0.39
C ASP A 91 5.52 13.94 -1.51
N ARG A 92 5.90 12.87 -2.20
CA ARG A 92 5.16 12.27 -3.33
C ARG A 92 4.62 10.88 -3.05
N ILE A 93 4.84 10.35 -1.83
CA ILE A 93 4.36 9.03 -1.44
C ILE A 93 3.42 9.13 -0.25
N ILE A 94 2.34 8.37 -0.33
CA ILE A 94 1.42 8.07 0.77
C ILE A 94 1.62 6.60 1.12
N LEU A 95 1.95 6.30 2.37
CA LEU A 95 1.99 4.91 2.87
C LEU A 95 0.64 4.54 3.47
N SER A 96 0.03 3.47 2.99
CA SER A 96 -1.24 3.00 3.51
C SER A 96 -1.22 1.53 3.90
N SER A 97 -2.08 1.14 4.83
CA SER A 97 -2.24 -0.27 5.24
C SER A 97 -3.57 -0.49 5.96
N PHE A 98 -4.08 -1.72 5.89
CA PHE A 98 -5.13 -2.23 6.80
C PHE A 98 -4.57 -2.49 8.21
N ASN A 99 -3.26 -2.61 8.36
CA ASN A 99 -2.58 -2.63 9.67
C ASN A 99 -2.31 -1.19 10.13
N ASN A 100 -3.26 -0.59 10.84
CA ASN A 100 -3.15 0.78 11.30
C ASN A 100 -1.91 1.02 12.18
N ALA A 101 -1.47 0.01 12.96
CA ALA A 101 -0.27 0.12 13.78
C ALA A 101 0.99 0.29 12.93
N SER A 102 1.06 -0.35 11.75
CA SER A 102 2.15 -0.17 10.80
C SER A 102 2.23 1.28 10.29
N ILE A 103 1.11 1.90 9.98
CA ILE A 103 1.07 3.30 9.54
C ILE A 103 1.48 4.26 10.65
N VAL A 104 1.02 4.01 11.89
CA VAL A 104 1.47 4.79 13.05
C VAL A 104 2.99 4.66 13.23
N LEU A 105 3.55 3.46 13.06
CA LEU A 105 4.99 3.24 13.13
C LEU A 105 5.73 3.97 11.99
N CYS A 106 5.20 3.98 10.77
CA CYS A 106 5.77 4.76 9.67
C CYS A 106 5.82 6.25 10.02
N ARG A 107 4.73 6.82 10.55
CA ARG A 107 4.68 8.22 10.96
C ARG A 107 5.63 8.57 12.11
N GLN A 108 5.90 7.63 13.01
CA GLN A 108 6.88 7.79 14.08
C GLN A 108 8.34 7.76 13.59
N ASN A 109 8.60 7.00 12.52
CA ASN A 109 9.93 6.90 11.91
C ASN A 109 10.23 8.09 11.00
N ASP A 110 9.25 8.56 10.24
CA ASP A 110 9.37 9.74 9.38
C ASP A 110 8.02 10.49 9.28
N GLU A 111 7.98 11.70 9.82
CA GLU A 111 6.78 12.55 9.80
C GLU A 111 6.55 13.27 8.47
N THR A 112 7.48 13.23 7.54
CA THR A 112 7.36 13.88 6.23
C THR A 112 6.57 13.03 5.24
N ILE A 113 6.63 11.69 5.37
CA ILE A 113 5.87 10.77 4.52
C ILE A 113 4.42 10.68 5.03
N ALA A 114 3.46 10.97 4.16
CA ALA A 114 2.04 10.93 4.53
C ALA A 114 1.56 9.50 4.82
N GLY A 115 0.73 9.35 5.87
CA GLY A 115 0.10 8.09 6.25
C GLY A 115 -1.38 8.02 5.91
N GLY A 116 -1.88 6.83 5.56
CA GLY A 116 -3.27 6.57 5.25
C GLY A 116 -3.79 5.28 5.89
N PHE A 117 -4.96 5.34 6.53
CA PHE A 117 -5.63 4.15 7.03
C PHE A 117 -6.55 3.55 5.98
N LEU A 118 -6.30 2.29 5.61
CA LEU A 118 -7.22 1.48 4.82
C LEU A 118 -8.24 0.83 5.75
N VAL A 119 -9.53 0.92 5.41
CA VAL A 119 -10.60 0.42 6.27
C VAL A 119 -11.67 -0.31 5.45
N GLU A 120 -11.86 -1.61 5.76
CA GLU A 120 -12.87 -2.43 5.10
C GLU A 120 -14.28 -2.15 5.60
N LYS A 121 -14.42 -1.85 6.89
CA LYS A 121 -15.73 -1.68 7.57
C LYS A 121 -15.84 -0.29 8.16
N TYR A 122 -16.99 -0.03 8.75
CA TYR A 122 -17.26 1.20 9.47
C TYR A 122 -16.30 1.42 10.66
N VAL A 123 -15.75 2.63 10.76
CA VAL A 123 -15.03 3.11 11.94
C VAL A 123 -15.72 4.39 12.42
N ASP A 124 -16.26 4.34 13.63
CA ASP A 124 -16.88 5.51 14.24
C ASP A 124 -15.82 6.59 14.54
N ASN A 125 -16.18 7.86 14.29
CA ASN A 125 -15.28 9.00 14.48
C ASN A 125 -13.92 8.84 13.78
N ALA A 126 -13.91 8.29 12.55
CA ALA A 126 -12.71 8.00 11.77
C ALA A 126 -11.75 9.20 11.68
N GLY A 127 -12.28 10.42 11.50
CA GLY A 127 -11.48 11.65 11.46
C GLY A 127 -10.74 11.93 12.78
N VAL A 128 -11.42 11.76 13.90
CA VAL A 128 -10.80 11.94 15.23
C VAL A 128 -9.72 10.89 15.47
N TYR A 129 -10.02 9.64 15.13
CA TYR A 129 -9.06 8.54 15.28
C TYR A 129 -7.79 8.77 14.47
N ALA A 130 -7.92 9.04 13.17
CA ALA A 130 -6.77 9.26 12.30
C ALA A 130 -5.96 10.50 12.73
N ARG A 131 -6.62 11.61 13.13
CA ARG A 131 -5.96 12.80 13.66
C ARG A 131 -5.17 12.50 14.93
N THR A 132 -5.71 11.70 15.86
CA THR A 132 -5.01 11.29 17.09
C THR A 132 -3.75 10.48 16.79
N CYS A 133 -3.73 9.77 15.67
CA CYS A 133 -2.59 8.98 15.19
C CYS A 133 -1.65 9.76 14.26
N ASP A 134 -1.88 11.04 14.05
CA ASP A 134 -1.14 11.91 13.10
C ASP A 134 -1.14 11.34 11.66
N VAL A 135 -2.29 10.85 11.20
CA VAL A 135 -2.48 10.26 9.87
C VAL A 135 -3.30 11.20 9.00
N GLN A 136 -2.90 11.43 7.76
CA GLN A 136 -3.42 12.44 6.85
C GLN A 136 -4.51 11.93 5.91
N TYR A 137 -4.59 10.61 5.69
CA TYR A 137 -5.49 10.00 4.73
C TYR A 137 -6.36 8.91 5.36
N TYR A 138 -7.60 8.86 4.91
CA TYR A 138 -8.55 7.81 5.25
C TYR A 138 -9.10 7.20 3.97
N HIS A 139 -8.91 5.89 3.78
CA HIS A 139 -9.29 5.15 2.58
C HIS A 139 -10.38 4.12 2.93
N PRO A 140 -11.65 4.52 3.01
CA PRO A 140 -12.74 3.61 3.34
C PRO A 140 -13.19 2.78 2.14
N ASN A 141 -13.71 1.60 2.40
CA ASN A 141 -14.54 0.89 1.45
C ASN A 141 -15.86 1.68 1.23
N LEU A 142 -16.18 1.95 -0.04
CA LEU A 142 -17.35 2.76 -0.42
C LEU A 142 -18.70 2.20 0.05
N GLU A 143 -18.82 0.89 0.17
CA GLU A 143 -20.06 0.24 0.63
C GLU A 143 -20.44 0.69 2.05
N TYR A 144 -19.45 1.08 2.85
CA TYR A 144 -19.62 1.51 4.24
C TYR A 144 -19.44 3.01 4.45
N LEU A 145 -19.07 3.76 3.40
CA LEU A 145 -18.86 5.21 3.49
C LEU A 145 -20.20 5.95 3.61
N LYS A 146 -20.34 6.76 4.65
CA LYS A 146 -21.49 7.62 4.87
C LYS A 146 -21.06 9.07 4.93
N GLU A 147 -22.01 9.98 4.73
CA GLU A 147 -21.78 11.44 4.80
C GLU A 147 -21.18 11.87 6.14
N GLU A 148 -21.60 11.25 7.24
CA GLU A 148 -21.06 11.53 8.58
C GLU A 148 -19.56 11.24 8.70
N HIS A 149 -19.04 10.23 7.99
CA HIS A 149 -17.60 9.90 7.96
C HIS A 149 -16.82 10.97 7.20
N VAL A 150 -17.31 11.35 6.02
CA VAL A 150 -16.70 12.42 5.22
C VAL A 150 -16.67 13.72 6.01
N ARG A 151 -17.77 14.05 6.70
CA ARG A 151 -17.84 15.24 7.55
C ARG A 151 -16.87 15.17 8.73
N SER A 152 -16.76 14.02 9.42
CA SER A 152 -15.80 13.81 10.50
C SER A 152 -14.36 13.98 10.01
N CYS A 153 -14.02 13.40 8.87
CA CYS A 153 -12.69 13.54 8.26
C CYS A 153 -12.41 15.00 7.90
N SER A 154 -13.34 15.68 7.21
CA SER A 154 -13.19 17.09 6.82
C SER A 154 -13.01 18.02 8.02
N GLN A 155 -13.76 17.81 9.12
CA GLN A 155 -13.62 18.58 10.35
C GLN A 155 -12.28 18.36 11.07
N ASN A 156 -11.58 17.28 10.78
CA ASN A 156 -10.27 16.94 11.32
C ASN A 156 -9.14 17.08 10.30
N GLU A 157 -9.37 17.79 9.20
CA GLU A 157 -8.38 18.09 8.15
C GLU A 157 -7.77 16.84 7.48
N LEU A 158 -8.53 15.72 7.43
CA LEU A 158 -8.14 14.52 6.73
C LEU A 158 -8.62 14.52 5.28
N ASN A 159 -7.76 14.03 4.41
CA ASN A 159 -8.13 13.69 3.05
C ASN A 159 -8.86 12.35 3.03
N VAL A 160 -9.96 12.28 2.29
CA VAL A 160 -10.70 11.04 2.07
C VAL A 160 -10.47 10.59 0.65
N GLU A 161 -9.80 9.47 0.48
CA GLU A 161 -9.58 8.84 -0.82
C GLU A 161 -10.31 7.50 -0.89
N ARG A 162 -10.84 7.21 -2.06
CA ARG A 162 -11.62 5.99 -2.29
C ARG A 162 -10.71 4.76 -2.30
N LEU A 163 -10.98 3.77 -1.44
CA LEU A 163 -10.46 2.43 -1.61
C LEU A 163 -11.19 1.77 -2.80
N ILE A 164 -10.46 1.46 -3.86
CA ILE A 164 -10.96 0.64 -4.96
C ILE A 164 -10.61 -0.81 -4.64
N VAL A 165 -11.61 -1.58 -4.24
CA VAL A 165 -11.47 -3.05 -4.13
C VAL A 165 -11.66 -3.62 -5.53
N THR A 166 -10.61 -4.19 -6.13
CA THR A 166 -10.62 -4.85 -7.43
C THR A 166 -10.68 -6.37 -7.28
#